data_baf6ef62b37198984c6685ee0cbdf05e
#
_entry.id   baf6ef62b37198984c6685ee0cbdf05e
#
_cell.length_a   1.000
_cell.length_b   1.000
_cell.length_c   1.000
_cell.angle_alpha   90.00
_cell.angle_beta   90.00
_cell.angle_gamma   90.00
#
_symmetry.space_group_name_H-M   'P 1'
#
loop_
_entity.id
_entity.type
_entity.pdbx_description
1 polymer ?
#
loop_
_entity_poly.entity_id
_entity_poly.type
_entity_poly.pdbx_seq_one_letter_code
_entity_poly.pdbx_strand_id
1 'polypeptide(L)'
;MTLINSGRINFYCSGDVTLYILKGKESDLLIDTGFIGTWKKMQNWINQYNVKHVLLTHAHVDHDFNAARLQERGAKILLSAADKNLRRNFLSQPVKPTAPKYRLRNITQLVGGALVKSKPYIPDIYLKDSDRDLLKSLGYDAEIIPLPGHTYGSIGVFSNGVLYCGDAFTMLWKKPDVTPHAVSIQDMEKSLKTILELNPKWLACGHGVPVKMSKARPVIEEYLNIL
;
A
#
# COMPACT_ATOMS: atom_id res chain seq x y z
N MET A 1 19.76 -2.23 2.33
CA MET A 1 19.14 -3.55 2.53
C MET A 1 19.14 -3.84 4.02
N THR A 2 18.03 -3.67 4.71
CA THR A 2 17.95 -3.96 6.15
C THR A 2 17.37 -5.36 6.29
N LEU A 3 18.21 -6.32 6.69
CA LEU A 3 17.79 -7.68 7.00
C LEU A 3 17.05 -7.64 8.34
N ILE A 4 15.72 -7.71 8.31
CA ILE A 4 14.94 -7.94 9.53
C ILE A 4 14.86 -9.46 9.70
N ASN A 5 15.51 -9.97 10.75
CA ASN A 5 15.58 -11.39 11.10
C ASN A 5 14.22 -11.93 11.59
N SER A 6 13.28 -12.17 10.66
CA SER A 6 12.09 -13.03 10.88
C SER A 6 11.34 -13.19 9.57
N GLY A 7 11.65 -14.25 8.80
CA GLY A 7 11.02 -14.49 7.50
C GLY A 7 11.16 -13.27 6.59
N ARG A 8 12.21 -13.24 5.79
CA ARG A 8 12.75 -12.12 5.00
C ARG A 8 11.68 -11.24 4.33
N ILE A 9 11.38 -10.08 4.89
CA ILE A 9 10.62 -9.05 4.18
C ILE A 9 11.60 -8.36 3.22
N ASN A 10 11.40 -8.53 1.92
CA ASN A 10 12.19 -7.85 0.90
C ASN A 10 11.54 -6.50 0.61
N PHE A 11 12.20 -5.41 0.96
CA PHE A 11 11.66 -4.07 0.73
C PHE A 11 12.72 -3.07 0.26
N TYR A 12 12.26 -2.00 -0.36
CA TYR A 12 13.02 -0.88 -0.84
C TYR A 12 12.33 0.43 -0.46
N CYS A 13 12.98 1.28 0.31
CA CYS A 13 12.47 2.61 0.61
C CYS A 13 12.84 3.58 -0.53
N SER A 14 11.84 4.09 -1.18
CA SER A 14 11.94 5.02 -2.30
C SER A 14 11.51 6.42 -1.84
N GLY A 15 12.41 7.14 -1.16
CA GLY A 15 12.03 8.35 -0.44
C GLY A 15 11.15 8.00 0.77
N ASP A 16 9.93 8.54 0.80
CA ASP A 16 8.98 8.27 1.88
C ASP A 16 8.14 7.00 1.65
N VAL A 17 8.08 6.47 0.41
CA VAL A 17 7.28 5.29 0.06
C VAL A 17 8.14 4.02 0.12
N THR A 18 7.55 2.94 0.59
CA THR A 18 8.21 1.65 0.71
C THR A 18 7.53 0.62 -0.20
N LEU A 19 8.34 -0.02 -1.02
CA LEU A 19 7.97 -1.05 -1.96
C LEU A 19 8.36 -2.42 -1.41
N TYR A 20 7.62 -3.45 -1.78
CA TYR A 20 7.89 -4.81 -1.29
C TYR A 20 7.94 -5.81 -2.44
N ILE A 21 8.76 -6.84 -2.28
CA ILE A 21 8.75 -8.04 -3.13
C ILE A 21 8.25 -9.22 -2.31
N LEU A 22 7.20 -9.85 -2.79
CA LEU A 22 6.74 -11.15 -2.33
C LEU A 22 7.17 -12.21 -3.34
N LYS A 23 7.94 -13.19 -2.87
CA LYS A 23 8.39 -14.32 -3.68
C LYS A 23 7.22 -15.27 -3.97
N GLY A 24 7.03 -15.62 -5.23
CA GLY A 24 6.12 -16.67 -5.67
C GLY A 24 6.85 -17.92 -6.15
N LYS A 25 6.09 -18.88 -6.68
CA LYS A 25 6.64 -20.16 -7.17
C LYS A 25 7.48 -19.97 -8.43
N GLU A 26 7.00 -19.19 -9.40
CA GLU A 26 7.64 -18.99 -10.70
C GLU A 26 8.05 -17.55 -10.97
N SER A 27 7.41 -16.61 -10.28
CA SER A 27 7.64 -15.17 -10.47
C SER A 27 7.46 -14.44 -9.15
N ASP A 28 7.86 -13.18 -9.14
CA ASP A 28 7.77 -12.29 -7.99
C ASP A 28 6.63 -11.29 -8.16
N LEU A 29 5.93 -10.99 -7.05
CA LEU A 29 4.94 -9.93 -6.95
C LEU A 29 5.61 -8.68 -6.37
N LEU A 30 5.53 -7.57 -7.10
CA LEU A 30 5.86 -6.26 -6.56
C LEU A 30 4.62 -5.63 -5.94
N ILE A 31 4.73 -5.09 -4.74
CA ILE A 31 3.68 -4.33 -4.05
C ILE A 31 4.10 -2.87 -4.07
N ASP A 32 3.27 -2.04 -4.70
CA ASP A 32 3.48 -0.61 -5.01
C ASP A 32 4.67 -0.30 -5.90
N THR A 33 4.74 0.92 -6.45
CA THR A 33 5.71 1.29 -7.48
C THR A 33 6.50 2.56 -7.20
N GLY A 34 6.29 3.18 -6.03
CA GLY A 34 7.03 4.36 -5.61
C GLY A 34 6.65 5.64 -6.35
N PHE A 35 7.39 6.70 -6.09
CA PHE A 35 7.07 8.07 -6.47
C PHE A 35 8.00 8.63 -7.56
N ILE A 36 7.75 9.89 -7.94
CA ILE A 36 8.52 10.66 -8.94
C ILE A 36 10.02 10.68 -8.61
N GLY A 37 10.86 10.55 -9.63
CA GLY A 37 12.33 10.63 -9.50
C GLY A 37 13.02 9.39 -8.95
N THR A 38 12.26 8.37 -8.51
CA THR A 38 12.81 7.17 -7.86
C THR A 38 13.18 6.04 -8.83
N TRP A 39 12.74 6.13 -10.09
CA TRP A 39 12.83 5.05 -11.09
C TRP A 39 14.22 4.42 -11.23
N LYS A 40 15.27 5.21 -11.44
CA LYS A 40 16.61 4.65 -11.68
C LYS A 40 17.10 3.75 -10.55
N LYS A 41 16.91 4.19 -9.29
CA LYS A 41 17.34 3.42 -8.11
C LYS A 41 16.43 2.20 -7.89
N MET A 42 15.13 2.39 -8.02
CA MET A 42 14.12 1.33 -7.91
C MET A 42 14.32 0.25 -8.98
N GLN A 43 14.58 0.64 -10.23
CA GLN A 43 14.83 -0.27 -11.35
C GLN A 43 15.99 -1.21 -11.08
N ASN A 44 17.11 -0.70 -10.54
CA ASN A 44 18.27 -1.52 -10.21
C ASN A 44 17.96 -2.58 -9.14
N TRP A 45 17.07 -2.22 -8.20
CA TRP A 45 16.60 -3.17 -7.19
C TRP A 45 15.61 -4.20 -7.77
N ILE A 46 14.61 -3.74 -8.55
CA ILE A 46 13.60 -4.61 -9.17
C ILE A 46 14.24 -5.60 -10.16
N ASN A 47 15.29 -5.21 -10.90
CA ASN A 47 15.98 -6.09 -11.86
C ASN A 47 16.62 -7.33 -11.21
N GLN A 48 16.71 -7.41 -9.89
CA GLN A 48 17.16 -8.59 -9.15
C GLN A 48 16.06 -9.65 -8.99
N TYR A 49 14.83 -9.36 -9.45
CA TYR A 49 13.63 -10.16 -9.25
C TYR A 49 12.92 -10.43 -10.58
N ASN A 50 12.21 -11.55 -10.66
CA ASN A 50 11.39 -11.90 -11.82
C ASN A 50 9.97 -11.35 -11.64
N VAL A 51 9.81 -10.03 -11.63
CA VAL A 51 8.52 -9.37 -11.42
C VAL A 51 7.62 -9.57 -12.63
N LYS A 52 6.51 -10.31 -12.46
CA LYS A 52 5.48 -10.51 -13.47
C LYS A 52 4.15 -9.83 -13.09
N HIS A 53 3.92 -9.60 -11.83
CA HIS A 53 2.73 -8.94 -11.31
C HIS A 53 3.11 -7.77 -10.40
N VAL A 54 2.33 -6.71 -10.48
CA VAL A 54 2.40 -5.54 -9.62
C VAL A 54 1.04 -5.36 -8.98
N LEU A 55 0.94 -5.44 -7.67
CA LEU A 55 -0.26 -5.11 -6.94
C LEU A 55 -0.11 -3.73 -6.36
N LEU A 56 -1.03 -2.84 -6.71
CA LEU A 56 -1.12 -1.51 -6.12
C LEU A 56 -2.05 -1.59 -4.91
N THR A 57 -1.53 -1.21 -3.75
CA THR A 57 -2.33 -1.19 -2.52
C THR A 57 -3.47 -0.19 -2.61
N HIS A 58 -3.26 0.90 -3.36
CA HIS A 58 -4.25 1.91 -3.72
C HIS A 58 -3.70 2.80 -4.85
N ALA A 59 -4.53 3.70 -5.39
CA ALA A 59 -4.18 4.48 -6.59
C ALA A 59 -3.74 5.92 -6.30
N HIS A 60 -3.05 6.18 -5.18
CA HIS A 60 -2.36 7.45 -5.00
C HIS A 60 -1.06 7.47 -5.81
N VAL A 61 -0.69 8.66 -6.27
CA VAL A 61 0.40 8.87 -7.22
C VAL A 61 1.78 8.44 -6.70
N ASP A 62 1.99 8.44 -5.40
CA ASP A 62 3.22 7.98 -4.77
C ASP A 62 3.31 6.44 -4.69
N HIS A 63 2.22 5.73 -4.89
CA HIS A 63 2.16 4.26 -4.97
C HIS A 63 2.11 3.75 -6.41
N ASP A 64 1.48 4.49 -7.34
CA ASP A 64 1.26 4.04 -8.72
C ASP A 64 2.18 4.70 -9.78
N PHE A 65 3.07 5.65 -9.39
CA PHE A 65 3.80 6.52 -10.34
C PHE A 65 4.57 5.77 -11.43
N ASN A 66 5.17 4.64 -11.09
CA ASN A 66 5.94 3.86 -12.05
C ASN A 66 5.19 2.65 -12.62
N ALA A 67 3.88 2.50 -12.35
CA ALA A 67 3.09 1.36 -12.83
C ALA A 67 3.11 1.24 -14.36
N ALA A 68 2.92 2.34 -15.10
CA ALA A 68 2.99 2.35 -16.55
C ALA A 68 4.33 1.82 -17.09
N ARG A 69 5.45 2.20 -16.45
CA ARG A 69 6.79 1.73 -16.87
C ARG A 69 6.99 0.24 -16.64
N LEU A 70 6.42 -0.29 -15.57
CA LEU A 70 6.46 -1.72 -15.27
C LEU A 70 5.57 -2.51 -16.22
N GLN A 71 4.39 -1.98 -16.55
CA GLN A 71 3.50 -2.56 -17.55
C GLN A 71 4.16 -2.59 -18.95
N GLU A 72 4.85 -1.53 -19.37
CA GLU A 72 5.62 -1.49 -20.61
C GLU A 72 6.76 -2.54 -20.65
N ARG A 73 7.21 -2.98 -19.48
CA ARG A 73 8.21 -4.06 -19.33
C ARG A 73 7.58 -5.45 -19.21
N GLY A 74 6.27 -5.56 -19.40
CA GLY A 74 5.53 -6.81 -19.42
C GLY A 74 4.98 -7.28 -18.07
N ALA A 75 5.05 -6.45 -17.01
CA ALA A 75 4.38 -6.77 -15.75
C ALA A 75 2.88 -6.48 -15.85
N LYS A 76 2.03 -7.33 -15.26
CA LYS A 76 0.58 -7.12 -15.16
C LYS A 76 0.25 -6.33 -13.91
N ILE A 77 -0.57 -5.29 -14.05
CA ILE A 77 -0.97 -4.40 -12.98
C ILE A 77 -2.30 -4.84 -12.39
N LEU A 78 -2.33 -5.05 -11.08
CA LEU A 78 -3.51 -5.37 -10.29
C LEU A 78 -3.88 -4.15 -9.44
N LEU A 79 -5.14 -3.73 -9.49
CA LEU A 79 -5.67 -2.57 -8.75
C LEU A 79 -7.12 -2.84 -8.35
N SER A 80 -7.53 -2.40 -7.16
CA SER A 80 -8.93 -2.44 -6.75
C SER A 80 -9.82 -1.66 -7.72
N ALA A 81 -10.95 -2.25 -8.09
CA ALA A 81 -11.95 -1.62 -8.95
C ALA A 81 -12.50 -0.31 -8.36
N ALA A 82 -12.54 -0.19 -7.03
CA ALA A 82 -13.02 1.00 -6.33
C ALA A 82 -12.11 2.22 -6.54
N ASP A 83 -10.82 2.02 -6.85
CA ASP A 83 -9.86 3.10 -7.13
C ASP A 83 -9.71 3.42 -8.63
N LYS A 84 -10.50 2.79 -9.50
CA LYS A 84 -10.43 3.01 -10.95
C LYS A 84 -10.45 4.48 -11.35
N ASN A 85 -11.27 5.30 -10.70
CA ASN A 85 -11.42 6.71 -11.01
C ASN A 85 -10.37 7.57 -10.28
N LEU A 86 -9.93 7.18 -9.09
CA LEU A 86 -8.94 7.89 -8.28
C LEU A 86 -7.64 8.13 -9.06
N ARG A 87 -7.15 7.14 -9.77
CA ARG A 87 -5.96 7.23 -10.62
C ARG A 87 -6.02 8.34 -11.68
N ARG A 88 -7.23 8.63 -12.20
CA ARG A 88 -7.44 9.68 -13.22
C ARG A 88 -7.79 11.03 -12.61
N ASN A 89 -8.45 11.02 -11.48
CA ASN A 89 -8.94 12.19 -10.79
C ASN A 89 -8.80 12.01 -9.27
N PHE A 90 -7.74 12.53 -8.70
CA PHE A 90 -7.48 12.49 -7.25
C PHE A 90 -8.67 13.02 -6.43
N LEU A 91 -9.34 14.07 -6.93
CA LEU A 91 -10.49 14.66 -6.25
C LEU A 91 -11.77 13.82 -6.30
N SER A 92 -11.77 12.68 -7.04
CA SER A 92 -12.90 11.74 -7.00
C SER A 92 -13.09 11.06 -5.63
N GLN A 93 -12.04 11.07 -4.80
CA GLN A 93 -12.03 10.55 -3.44
C GLN A 93 -11.35 11.58 -2.51
N PRO A 94 -12.05 12.67 -2.14
CA PRO A 94 -11.44 13.73 -1.33
C PRO A 94 -11.14 13.23 0.08
N VAL A 95 -9.88 13.31 0.47
CA VAL A 95 -9.40 12.84 1.78
C VAL A 95 -9.69 13.85 2.90
N LYS A 96 -9.96 13.34 4.10
CA LYS A 96 -10.16 14.09 5.34
C LYS A 96 -9.03 13.77 6.32
N PRO A 97 -8.63 14.69 7.20
CA PRO A 97 -7.65 14.40 8.24
C PRO A 97 -8.21 13.36 9.23
N THR A 98 -7.42 12.35 9.58
CA THR A 98 -7.79 11.30 10.54
C THR A 98 -7.71 11.78 12.00
N ALA A 99 -7.01 12.90 12.25
CA ALA A 99 -6.97 13.57 13.54
C ALA A 99 -6.75 15.08 13.35
N PRO A 100 -7.12 15.93 14.33
CA PRO A 100 -6.95 17.39 14.22
C PRO A 100 -5.51 17.83 13.92
N LYS A 101 -4.51 17.13 14.45
CA LYS A 101 -3.07 17.37 14.20
C LYS A 101 -2.68 17.28 12.73
N TYR A 102 -3.49 16.62 11.87
CA TYR A 102 -3.17 16.40 10.45
C TYR A 102 -3.87 17.37 9.48
N ARG A 103 -4.62 18.37 9.98
CA ARG A 103 -5.37 19.31 9.11
C ARG A 103 -4.49 20.01 8.08
N LEU A 104 -3.33 20.53 8.48
CA LEU A 104 -2.41 21.22 7.56
C LEU A 104 -1.82 20.26 6.53
N ARG A 105 -1.42 19.05 6.98
CA ARG A 105 -0.91 18.01 6.09
C ARG A 105 -1.96 17.56 5.07
N ASN A 106 -3.22 17.49 5.46
CA ASN A 106 -4.31 17.15 4.55
C ASN A 106 -4.44 18.18 3.41
N ILE A 107 -4.28 19.47 3.70
CA ILE A 107 -4.30 20.53 2.66
C ILE A 107 -3.14 20.33 1.67
N THR A 108 -1.92 20.09 2.15
CA THR A 108 -0.77 19.86 1.28
C THR A 108 -0.93 18.61 0.42
N GLN A 109 -1.53 17.56 0.96
CA GLN A 109 -1.83 16.33 0.23
C GLN A 109 -2.88 16.56 -0.87
N LEU A 110 -3.96 17.30 -0.59
CA LEU A 110 -4.98 17.63 -1.58
C LEU A 110 -4.39 18.42 -2.76
N VAL A 111 -3.56 19.42 -2.47
CA VAL A 111 -2.90 20.23 -3.52
C VAL A 111 -1.89 19.39 -4.31
N GLY A 112 -1.02 18.65 -3.63
CA GLY A 112 0.00 17.81 -4.27
C GLY A 112 -0.60 16.69 -5.12
N GLY A 113 -1.61 15.99 -4.61
CA GLY A 113 -2.30 14.91 -5.31
C GLY A 113 -3.07 15.38 -6.55
N ALA A 114 -3.58 16.62 -6.54
CA ALA A 114 -4.26 17.19 -7.71
C ALA A 114 -3.28 17.62 -8.82
N LEU A 115 -2.06 18.03 -8.47
CA LEU A 115 -1.07 18.57 -9.41
C LEU A 115 -0.17 17.50 -10.02
N VAL A 116 0.23 16.50 -9.26
CA VAL A 116 1.14 15.44 -9.72
C VAL A 116 0.33 14.33 -10.38
N LYS A 117 0.72 13.96 -11.61
CA LYS A 117 0.07 12.88 -12.36
C LYS A 117 1.10 11.83 -12.76
N SER A 118 0.76 10.56 -12.58
CA SER A 118 1.50 9.44 -13.14
C SER A 118 1.25 9.30 -14.65
N LYS A 119 2.19 8.62 -15.37
CA LYS A 119 1.95 8.23 -16.76
C LYS A 119 0.69 7.33 -16.82
N PRO A 120 -0.21 7.54 -17.80
CA PRO A 120 -1.41 6.70 -17.93
C PRO A 120 -1.05 5.22 -18.13
N TYR A 121 -1.77 4.35 -17.45
CA TYR A 121 -1.77 2.89 -17.62
C TYR A 121 -3.20 2.36 -17.48
N ILE A 122 -3.45 1.14 -17.89
CA ILE A 122 -4.72 0.44 -17.69
C ILE A 122 -4.41 -0.80 -16.86
N PRO A 123 -4.95 -0.95 -15.64
CA PRO A 123 -4.79 -2.18 -14.89
C PRO A 123 -5.24 -3.40 -15.70
N ASP A 124 -4.41 -4.45 -15.70
CA ASP A 124 -4.72 -5.70 -16.38
C ASP A 124 -5.81 -6.48 -15.63
N ILE A 125 -5.83 -6.33 -14.30
CA ILE A 125 -6.81 -6.97 -13.43
C ILE A 125 -7.40 -5.94 -12.46
N TYR A 126 -8.72 -5.75 -12.53
CA TYR A 126 -9.46 -5.01 -11.53
C TYR A 126 -9.95 -5.95 -10.43
N LEU A 127 -9.43 -5.76 -9.22
CA LEU A 127 -9.75 -6.57 -8.05
C LEU A 127 -11.10 -6.16 -7.46
N LYS A 128 -11.86 -7.17 -7.01
CA LYS A 128 -13.10 -7.04 -6.22
C LYS A 128 -12.87 -7.62 -4.83
N ASP A 129 -13.73 -7.33 -3.89
CA ASP A 129 -13.65 -7.86 -2.51
C ASP A 129 -13.72 -9.39 -2.46
N SER A 130 -14.34 -10.02 -3.48
CA SER A 130 -14.41 -11.48 -3.63
C SER A 130 -13.10 -12.15 -4.04
N ASP A 131 -12.12 -11.38 -4.55
CA ASP A 131 -10.89 -11.92 -5.17
C ASP A 131 -9.78 -12.21 -4.15
N ARG A 132 -10.18 -12.54 -2.92
CA ARG A 132 -9.26 -12.77 -1.80
C ARG A 132 -8.14 -13.77 -2.13
N ASP A 133 -8.48 -14.85 -2.81
CA ASP A 133 -7.54 -15.95 -3.13
C ASP A 133 -6.89 -15.83 -4.52
N LEU A 134 -7.11 -14.72 -5.25
CA LEU A 134 -6.56 -14.54 -6.60
C LEU A 134 -5.04 -14.68 -6.63
N LEU A 135 -4.33 -14.16 -5.62
CA LEU A 135 -2.87 -14.27 -5.56
C LEU A 135 -2.40 -15.73 -5.49
N LYS A 136 -3.15 -16.60 -4.81
CA LYS A 136 -2.84 -18.05 -4.76
C LYS A 136 -2.94 -18.68 -6.15
N SER A 137 -3.95 -18.31 -6.95
CA SER A 137 -4.11 -18.78 -8.33
C SER A 137 -3.01 -18.29 -9.27
N LEU A 138 -2.37 -17.16 -8.94
CA LEU A 138 -1.22 -16.59 -9.66
C LEU A 138 0.13 -17.15 -9.16
N GLY A 139 0.11 -18.10 -8.21
CA GLY A 139 1.31 -18.77 -7.70
C GLY A 139 1.98 -18.11 -6.49
N TYR A 140 1.30 -17.16 -5.82
CA TYR A 140 1.78 -16.51 -4.60
C TYR A 140 1.06 -17.08 -3.37
N ASP A 141 1.81 -17.48 -2.35
CA ASP A 141 1.23 -17.89 -1.06
C ASP A 141 0.80 -16.66 -0.27
N ALA A 142 -0.30 -16.06 -0.69
CA ALA A 142 -0.80 -14.80 -0.18
C ALA A 142 -2.31 -14.63 -0.39
N GLU A 143 -2.91 -13.80 0.46
CA GLU A 143 -4.31 -13.41 0.39
C GLU A 143 -4.44 -11.88 0.27
N ILE A 144 -5.44 -11.43 -0.51
CA ILE A 144 -5.82 -10.02 -0.58
C ILE A 144 -6.76 -9.71 0.58
N ILE A 145 -6.46 -8.67 1.34
CA ILE A 145 -7.26 -8.22 2.48
C ILE A 145 -7.82 -6.84 2.15
N PRO A 146 -9.14 -6.66 2.00
CA PRO A 146 -9.74 -5.33 1.86
C PRO A 146 -9.44 -4.48 3.10
N LEU A 147 -8.91 -3.28 2.90
CA LEU A 147 -8.58 -2.31 3.96
C LEU A 147 -9.04 -0.90 3.55
N PRO A 148 -10.34 -0.72 3.20
CA PRO A 148 -10.85 0.58 2.77
C PRO A 148 -10.73 1.61 3.88
N GLY A 149 -10.72 2.89 3.48
CA GLY A 149 -10.69 4.03 4.42
C GLY A 149 -9.71 5.09 3.99
N HIS A 150 -8.44 4.77 3.78
CA HIS A 150 -7.47 5.70 3.17
C HIS A 150 -7.91 6.07 1.74
N THR A 151 -8.20 5.06 0.92
CA THR A 151 -9.04 5.15 -0.28
C THR A 151 -10.18 4.14 -0.17
N TYR A 152 -11.22 4.24 -1.01
CA TYR A 152 -12.27 3.21 -1.06
C TYR A 152 -11.74 1.88 -1.59
N GLY A 153 -10.68 1.90 -2.41
CA GLY A 153 -10.06 0.72 -2.98
C GLY A 153 -8.79 0.27 -2.27
N SER A 154 -8.48 0.79 -1.09
CA SER A 154 -7.31 0.34 -0.33
C SER A 154 -7.40 -1.15 0.00
N ILE A 155 -6.32 -1.87 -0.30
CA ILE A 155 -6.16 -3.31 -0.02
C ILE A 155 -4.80 -3.58 0.60
N GLY A 156 -4.72 -4.67 1.36
CA GLY A 156 -3.45 -5.25 1.81
C GLY A 156 -3.21 -6.62 1.21
N VAL A 157 -2.00 -7.13 1.41
CA VAL A 157 -1.60 -8.51 1.07
C VAL A 157 -1.13 -9.18 2.34
N PHE A 158 -1.72 -10.31 2.69
CA PHE A 158 -1.30 -11.10 3.85
C PHE A 158 -0.53 -12.34 3.38
N SER A 159 0.68 -12.52 3.87
CA SER A 159 1.53 -13.67 3.57
C SER A 159 2.49 -13.95 4.72
N ASN A 160 2.58 -15.20 5.15
CA ASN A 160 3.58 -15.67 6.13
C ASN A 160 3.66 -14.83 7.42
N GLY A 161 2.50 -14.36 7.91
CA GLY A 161 2.41 -13.54 9.12
C GLY A 161 2.81 -12.07 8.92
N VAL A 162 3.01 -11.62 7.69
CA VAL A 162 3.22 -10.22 7.31
C VAL A 162 1.97 -9.70 6.61
N LEU A 163 1.45 -8.58 7.05
CA LEU A 163 0.43 -7.81 6.34
C LEU A 163 1.09 -6.60 5.67
N TYR A 164 1.13 -6.61 4.34
CA TYR A 164 1.51 -5.45 3.53
C TYR A 164 0.27 -4.56 3.43
N CYS A 165 0.16 -3.59 4.32
CA CYS A 165 -1.10 -2.89 4.59
C CYS A 165 -1.28 -1.57 3.82
N GLY A 166 -0.34 -1.24 2.90
CA GLY A 166 -0.37 0.06 2.23
C GLY A 166 -0.47 1.19 3.26
N ASP A 167 -1.38 2.12 3.03
CA ASP A 167 -1.60 3.29 3.86
C ASP A 167 -2.75 3.14 4.88
N ALA A 168 -3.15 1.91 5.21
CA ALA A 168 -4.02 1.69 6.37
C ALA A 168 -3.31 2.01 7.69
N PHE A 169 -1.97 1.85 7.73
CA PHE A 169 -1.09 2.17 8.84
C PHE A 169 0.24 2.70 8.32
N THR A 170 0.97 3.50 9.11
CA THR A 170 2.18 4.17 8.64
C THR A 170 3.30 4.20 9.68
N MET A 171 4.53 4.33 9.20
CA MET A 171 5.74 4.57 9.99
C MET A 171 6.38 5.91 9.64
N LEU A 172 5.56 6.94 9.44
CA LEU A 172 6.03 8.29 9.18
C LEU A 172 6.91 8.80 10.33
N TRP A 173 8.01 9.47 9.95
CA TRP A 173 9.00 9.97 10.91
C TRP A 173 9.51 8.91 11.89
N LYS A 174 9.56 7.64 11.45
CA LYS A 174 10.01 6.48 12.26
C LYS A 174 9.12 6.22 13.48
N LYS A 175 7.90 6.73 13.49
CA LYS A 175 6.92 6.48 14.54
C LYS A 175 5.71 5.74 13.97
N PRO A 176 5.22 4.70 14.65
CA PRO A 176 3.98 4.04 14.25
C PRO A 176 2.81 5.00 14.46
N ASP A 177 1.94 5.14 13.45
CA ASP A 177 0.72 5.96 13.54
C ASP A 177 -0.33 5.45 12.53
N VAL A 178 -1.57 5.80 12.76
CA VAL A 178 -2.62 5.65 11.74
C VAL A 178 -2.36 6.66 10.64
N THR A 179 -2.72 6.31 9.40
CA THR A 179 -2.53 7.22 8.27
C THR A 179 -3.13 8.62 8.55
N PRO A 180 -2.46 9.70 8.15
CA PRO A 180 -2.90 11.06 8.50
C PRO A 180 -4.18 11.52 7.78
N HIS A 181 -4.64 10.81 6.75
CA HIS A 181 -5.84 11.15 6.00
C HIS A 181 -6.54 9.93 5.44
N ALA A 182 -7.86 10.03 5.31
CA ALA A 182 -8.73 8.99 4.80
C ALA A 182 -9.93 9.61 4.04
N VAL A 183 -10.47 8.89 3.07
CA VAL A 183 -11.73 9.25 2.41
C VAL A 183 -12.92 8.93 3.31
N SER A 184 -12.81 7.87 4.13
CA SER A 184 -13.82 7.40 5.07
C SER A 184 -13.18 7.00 6.40
N ILE A 185 -13.47 7.76 7.45
CA ILE A 185 -13.02 7.44 8.82
C ILE A 185 -13.64 6.14 9.30
N GLN A 186 -14.96 5.93 9.05
CA GLN A 186 -15.66 4.72 9.46
C GLN A 186 -15.07 3.44 8.82
N ASP A 187 -14.71 3.51 7.53
CA ASP A 187 -14.10 2.35 6.88
C ASP A 187 -12.66 2.15 7.34
N MET A 188 -11.92 3.22 7.66
CA MET A 188 -10.61 3.13 8.29
C MET A 188 -10.69 2.41 9.65
N GLU A 189 -11.69 2.73 10.48
CA GLU A 189 -11.91 2.04 11.76
C GLU A 189 -12.14 0.52 11.56
N LYS A 190 -13.00 0.15 10.59
CA LYS A 190 -13.22 -1.26 10.24
C LYS A 190 -11.92 -1.94 9.80
N SER A 191 -11.15 -1.28 8.95
CA SER A 191 -9.86 -1.78 8.48
C SER A 191 -8.85 -1.97 9.60
N LEU A 192 -8.79 -1.03 10.55
CA LEU A 192 -7.93 -1.15 11.74
C LEU A 192 -8.38 -2.32 12.64
N LYS A 193 -9.70 -2.53 12.82
CA LYS A 193 -10.24 -3.70 13.54
C LYS A 193 -9.87 -5.00 12.82
N THR A 194 -9.99 -5.06 11.48
CA THR A 194 -9.54 -6.19 10.68
C THR A 194 -8.04 -6.48 10.88
N ILE A 195 -7.19 -5.45 10.96
CA ILE A 195 -5.76 -5.62 11.27
C ILE A 195 -5.54 -6.21 12.67
N LEU A 196 -6.30 -5.75 13.67
CA LEU A 196 -6.23 -6.28 15.04
C LEU A 196 -6.66 -7.75 15.12
N GLU A 197 -7.74 -8.10 14.43
CA GLU A 197 -8.30 -9.47 14.36
C GLU A 197 -7.35 -10.43 13.63
N LEU A 198 -6.81 -10.01 12.48
CA LEU A 198 -5.83 -10.78 11.71
C LEU A 198 -4.54 -11.01 12.50
N ASN A 199 -4.19 -10.08 13.38
CA ASN A 199 -3.05 -10.12 14.29
C ASN A 199 -1.73 -10.59 13.60
N PRO A 200 -1.28 -9.93 12.53
CA PRO A 200 -0.06 -10.30 11.83
C PRO A 200 1.16 -10.15 12.75
N LYS A 201 2.25 -10.82 12.47
CA LYS A 201 3.52 -10.60 13.19
C LYS A 201 4.12 -9.23 12.87
N TRP A 202 3.95 -8.80 11.60
CA TRP A 202 4.48 -7.55 11.07
C TRP A 202 3.47 -6.82 10.21
N LEU A 203 3.46 -5.48 10.33
CA LEU A 203 2.84 -4.58 9.34
C LEU A 203 3.94 -4.02 8.44
N ALA A 204 3.81 -4.23 7.15
CA ALA A 204 4.62 -3.68 6.08
C ALA A 204 3.86 -2.50 5.47
N CYS A 205 4.14 -1.28 5.95
CA CYS A 205 3.38 -0.08 5.63
C CYS A 205 3.81 0.52 4.29
N GLY A 206 2.93 1.27 3.64
CA GLY A 206 3.25 2.03 2.44
C GLY A 206 4.31 3.12 2.69
N HIS A 207 4.37 3.66 3.91
CA HIS A 207 5.38 4.65 4.31
C HIS A 207 6.22 4.17 5.49
N GLY A 208 7.54 4.33 5.35
CA GLY A 208 8.54 3.97 6.37
C GLY A 208 8.89 2.49 6.36
N VAL A 209 9.46 1.98 7.44
CA VAL A 209 9.94 0.59 7.54
C VAL A 209 8.88 -0.33 8.15
N PRO A 210 8.93 -1.66 7.89
CA PRO A 210 8.04 -2.60 8.55
C PRO A 210 8.11 -2.51 10.08
N VAL A 211 6.95 -2.63 10.74
CA VAL A 211 6.80 -2.54 12.19
C VAL A 211 6.20 -3.81 12.77
N LYS A 212 6.67 -4.23 13.94
CA LYS A 212 6.09 -5.37 14.68
C LYS A 212 4.66 -5.02 15.14
N MET A 213 3.74 -5.96 15.04
CA MET A 213 2.37 -5.79 15.52
C MET A 213 2.32 -5.39 17.00
N SER A 214 3.24 -5.90 17.82
CA SER A 214 3.35 -5.51 19.24
C SER A 214 3.60 -4.02 19.48
N LYS A 215 4.16 -3.30 18.50
CA LYS A 215 4.34 -1.84 18.55
C LYS A 215 3.21 -1.08 17.86
N ALA A 216 2.56 -1.66 16.87
CA ALA A 216 1.45 -1.05 16.14
C ALA A 216 0.13 -1.17 16.90
N ARG A 217 -0.13 -2.31 17.57
CA ARG A 217 -1.35 -2.59 18.30
C ARG A 217 -1.77 -1.49 19.28
N PRO A 218 -0.91 -1.03 20.21
CA PRO A 218 -1.31 0.03 21.17
C PRO A 218 -1.74 1.32 20.46
N VAL A 219 -1.09 1.67 19.35
CA VAL A 219 -1.43 2.88 18.57
C VAL A 219 -2.79 2.73 17.87
N ILE A 220 -3.08 1.54 17.34
CA ILE A 220 -4.38 1.26 16.71
C ILE A 220 -5.49 1.29 17.77
N GLU A 221 -5.28 0.64 18.91
CA GLU A 221 -6.25 0.59 20.01
C GLU A 221 -6.51 1.98 20.59
N GLU A 222 -5.46 2.80 20.79
CA GLU A 222 -5.60 4.20 21.20
C GLU A 222 -6.44 5.00 20.22
N TYR A 223 -6.15 4.88 18.91
CA TYR A 223 -6.91 5.57 17.87
C TYR A 223 -8.39 5.19 17.88
N LEU A 224 -8.71 3.91 18.01
CA LEU A 224 -10.08 3.40 18.05
C LEU A 224 -10.83 3.80 19.33
N ASN A 225 -10.14 4.09 20.44
CA ASN A 225 -10.76 4.52 21.70
C ASN A 225 -11.03 6.04 21.77
N ILE A 226 -10.41 6.84 20.91
CA ILE A 226 -10.58 8.30 20.86
C ILE A 226 -11.77 8.70 19.96
N LEU A 227 -12.22 7.83 19.08
CA LEU A 227 -13.34 8.03 18.16
C LEU A 227 -14.69 7.68 18.80
#